data_04bf0fe2f74dbb77571141fa0696a87b
#
_entry.id   04bf0fe2f74dbb77571141fa0696a87b
#
_cell.length_a   1.000
_cell.length_b   1.000
_cell.length_c   1.000
_cell.angle_alpha   90.00
_cell.angle_beta   90.00
_cell.angle_gamma   90.00
#
_symmetry.space_group_name_H-M   'P 1'
#
loop_
_entity.id
_entity.type
_entity.pdbx_description
1 polymer ?
#
loop_
_entity_poly.entity_id
_entity_poly.type
_entity_poly.pdbx_seq_one_letter_code
_entity_poly.pdbx_strand_id
1 'polypeptide(L)'
;MSLNILFLNGPNLNLLGQREQSQYGSITYEDLKKKCEEKCKELDLKVEFTQSNVEGEIVSIIQSANEKFDGIIINAAAFTHTSVAIRDALEIYKKKKIEVHISNIYKREEFRKKSLISDVVTGGIFGLGLSLIHI
;
A
#
# COMPACT_ATOMS: atom_id res chain seq x y z
N MET A 1 -13.31 -1.43 -20.88
CA MET A 1 -13.61 -0.66 -19.66
C MET A 1 -12.41 -0.60 -18.74
N SER A 2 -12.04 0.59 -18.29
CA SER A 2 -10.90 0.73 -17.38
C SER A 2 -11.29 0.30 -15.98
N LEU A 3 -10.40 -0.44 -15.32
CA LEU A 3 -10.55 -0.78 -13.91
C LEU A 3 -10.09 0.39 -13.03
N ASN A 4 -10.72 0.52 -11.87
CA ASN A 4 -10.38 1.54 -10.87
C ASN A 4 -9.55 0.90 -9.77
N ILE A 5 -8.34 1.41 -9.55
CA ILE A 5 -7.41 0.89 -8.55
C ILE A 5 -7.16 1.94 -7.48
N LEU A 6 -7.23 1.51 -6.23
CA LEU A 6 -6.88 2.33 -5.09
C LEU A 6 -5.47 1.97 -4.62
N PHE A 7 -4.57 2.96 -4.58
CA PHE A 7 -3.29 2.86 -3.89
C PHE A 7 -3.47 3.49 -2.51
N LEU A 8 -3.39 2.67 -1.48
CA LEU A 8 -3.62 3.12 -0.11
C LEU A 8 -2.33 3.00 0.70
N ASN A 9 -1.82 4.14 1.12
CA ASN A 9 -0.54 4.27 1.81
C ASN A 9 -0.73 4.67 3.27
N GLY A 10 -0.03 3.98 4.15
CA GLY A 10 -0.12 4.16 5.60
C GLY A 10 0.78 5.25 6.16
N PRO A 11 1.00 5.22 7.48
CA PRO A 11 1.66 6.31 8.19
C PRO A 11 3.10 6.52 7.76
N ASN A 12 3.51 7.78 7.78
CA ASN A 12 4.86 8.24 7.50
C ASN A 12 5.30 8.09 6.03
N LEU A 13 4.49 7.51 5.16
CA LEU A 13 4.84 7.42 3.74
C LEU A 13 4.81 8.78 3.04
N ASN A 14 4.09 9.74 3.59
CA ASN A 14 4.13 11.11 3.12
C ASN A 14 5.50 11.78 3.32
N LEU A 15 6.37 11.19 4.14
CA LEU A 15 7.72 11.68 4.42
C LEU A 15 8.81 10.92 3.65
N LEU A 16 8.44 10.14 2.63
CA LEU A 16 9.44 9.51 1.76
C LEU A 16 10.39 10.57 1.20
N GLY A 17 11.68 10.23 1.12
CA GLY A 17 12.73 11.17 0.76
C GLY A 17 13.40 11.81 1.96
N GLN A 18 12.71 11.85 3.11
CA GLN A 18 13.21 12.37 4.39
C GLN A 18 13.47 11.25 5.41
N ARG A 19 13.01 10.03 5.12
CA ARG A 19 13.19 8.86 5.99
C ARG A 19 14.54 8.17 5.70
N GLU A 20 14.79 7.05 6.39
CA GLU A 20 16.01 6.26 6.23
C GLU A 20 16.20 5.87 4.76
N GLN A 21 17.10 6.58 4.08
CA GLN A 21 17.31 6.37 2.64
C GLN A 21 17.86 4.98 2.34
N SER A 22 18.55 4.34 3.28
CA SER A 22 19.01 2.95 3.12
C SER A 22 17.87 1.95 2.96
N GLN A 23 16.68 2.26 3.50
CA GLN A 23 15.51 1.39 3.44
C GLN A 23 14.54 1.79 2.32
N TYR A 24 14.39 3.10 2.08
CA TYR A 24 13.32 3.63 1.24
C TYR A 24 13.83 4.39 0.01
N GLY A 25 15.17 4.64 -0.08
CA GLY A 25 15.74 5.43 -1.16
C GLY A 25 15.50 6.93 -0.96
N SER A 26 15.85 7.72 -1.96
CA SER A 26 15.74 9.18 -1.94
C SER A 26 14.47 9.71 -2.62
N ILE A 27 13.65 8.84 -3.17
CA ILE A 27 12.42 9.23 -3.87
C ILE A 27 11.41 9.83 -2.88
N THR A 28 10.70 10.87 -3.31
CA THR A 28 9.66 11.49 -2.49
C THR A 28 8.31 10.79 -2.69
N TYR A 29 7.36 11.06 -1.81
CA TYR A 29 5.99 10.59 -1.94
C TYR A 29 5.37 11.04 -3.27
N GLU A 30 5.59 12.30 -3.64
CA GLU A 30 5.06 12.84 -4.90
C GLU A 30 5.65 12.15 -6.12
N ASP A 31 6.95 11.83 -6.09
CA ASP A 31 7.59 11.07 -7.16
C ASP A 31 7.00 9.67 -7.28
N LEU A 32 6.77 9.01 -6.15
CA LEU A 32 6.15 7.67 -6.12
C LEU A 32 4.74 7.72 -6.70
N LYS A 33 3.95 8.69 -6.27
CA LYS A 33 2.59 8.90 -6.76
C LYS A 33 2.58 9.09 -8.28
N LYS A 34 3.47 9.95 -8.77
CA LYS A 34 3.57 10.24 -10.20
C LYS A 34 3.93 9.00 -11.01
N LYS A 35 4.90 8.22 -10.52
CA LYS A 35 5.30 6.96 -11.19
C LYS A 35 4.16 5.95 -11.23
N CYS A 36 3.40 5.83 -10.16
CA CYS A 36 2.24 4.94 -10.10
C CYS A 36 1.15 5.39 -11.06
N GLU A 37 0.88 6.69 -11.10
CA GLU A 37 -0.12 7.26 -12.02
C GLU A 37 0.28 7.05 -13.48
N GLU A 38 1.54 7.27 -13.81
CA GLU A 38 2.07 7.05 -15.17
C GLU A 38 1.92 5.58 -15.57
N LYS A 39 2.27 4.66 -14.68
CA LYS A 39 2.16 3.23 -14.95
C LYS A 39 0.72 2.80 -15.15
N CYS A 40 -0.19 3.30 -14.34
CA CYS A 40 -1.61 3.00 -14.48
C CYS A 40 -2.15 3.52 -15.81
N LYS A 41 -1.70 4.70 -16.23
CA LYS A 41 -2.08 5.25 -17.52
C LYS A 41 -1.62 4.37 -18.68
N GLU A 42 -0.38 3.88 -18.63
CA GLU A 42 0.14 2.94 -19.63
C GLU A 42 -0.73 1.67 -19.72
N LEU A 43 -1.24 1.21 -18.60
CA LEU A 43 -2.02 -0.02 -18.50
C LEU A 43 -3.53 0.22 -18.68
N ASP A 44 -3.92 1.44 -19.00
CA ASP A 44 -5.32 1.85 -19.13
C ASP A 44 -6.12 1.59 -17.84
N LEU A 45 -5.53 1.90 -16.70
CA LEU A 45 -6.15 1.80 -15.39
C LEU A 45 -6.44 3.20 -14.85
N LYS A 46 -7.56 3.36 -14.17
CA LYS A 46 -7.83 4.56 -13.38
C LYS A 46 -7.28 4.33 -11.99
N VAL A 47 -6.70 5.34 -11.38
CA VAL A 47 -6.05 5.21 -10.08
C VAL A 47 -6.42 6.36 -9.16
N GLU A 48 -6.63 6.03 -7.89
CA GLU A 48 -6.63 7.01 -6.81
C GLU A 48 -5.48 6.66 -5.88
N PHE A 49 -4.60 7.63 -5.63
CA PHE A 49 -3.41 7.45 -4.81
C PHE A 49 -3.62 8.24 -3.51
N THR A 50 -3.75 7.51 -2.40
CA THR A 50 -4.17 8.06 -1.11
C THR A 50 -3.16 7.70 -0.03
N GLN A 51 -3.03 8.57 0.98
CA GLN A 51 -2.15 8.35 2.12
C GLN A 51 -2.83 8.88 3.39
N SER A 52 -2.67 8.16 4.51
CA SER A 52 -3.14 8.65 5.80
C SER A 52 -2.27 8.12 6.93
N ASN A 53 -2.09 8.96 7.95
CA ASN A 53 -1.48 8.57 9.22
C ASN A 53 -2.52 8.07 10.23
N VAL A 54 -3.79 8.16 9.90
CA VAL A 54 -4.89 7.87 10.83
C VAL A 54 -5.49 6.50 10.54
N GLU A 55 -5.34 5.58 11.48
CA GLU A 55 -5.82 4.21 11.34
C GLU A 55 -7.31 4.14 10.95
N GLY A 56 -8.15 4.88 11.66
CA GLY A 56 -9.59 4.88 11.41
C GLY A 56 -9.95 5.42 10.03
N GLU A 57 -9.18 6.38 9.53
CA GLU A 57 -9.38 6.91 8.19
C GLU A 57 -9.07 5.84 7.14
N ILE A 58 -8.00 5.07 7.33
CA ILE A 58 -7.65 3.96 6.44
C ILE A 58 -8.75 2.92 6.44
N VAL A 59 -9.27 2.57 7.62
CA VAL A 59 -10.39 1.63 7.75
C VAL A 59 -11.61 2.12 6.96
N SER A 60 -11.96 3.40 7.10
CA SER A 60 -13.12 3.97 6.40
C SER A 60 -12.94 3.97 4.89
N ILE A 61 -11.72 4.25 4.41
CA ILE A 61 -11.41 4.20 2.98
C ILE A 61 -11.59 2.77 2.43
N ILE A 62 -11.10 1.77 3.15
CA ILE A 62 -11.26 0.36 2.74
C ILE A 62 -12.73 -0.02 2.70
N GLN A 63 -13.51 0.39 3.70
CA GLN A 63 -14.94 0.10 3.76
C GLN A 63 -15.69 0.63 2.53
N SER A 64 -15.31 1.84 2.07
CA SER A 64 -15.96 2.45 0.91
C SER A 64 -15.47 1.89 -0.42
N ALA A 65 -14.36 1.15 -0.41
CA ALA A 65 -13.68 0.70 -1.63
C ALA A 65 -14.47 -0.38 -2.38
N ASN A 66 -15.30 -1.18 -1.71
CA ASN A 66 -16.08 -2.23 -2.38
C ASN A 66 -16.96 -1.69 -3.52
N GLU A 67 -17.47 -0.48 -3.36
CA GLU A 67 -18.35 0.14 -4.35
C GLU A 67 -17.61 0.99 -5.37
N LYS A 68 -16.37 1.40 -5.05
CA LYS A 68 -15.63 2.37 -5.86
C LYS A 68 -14.47 1.79 -6.65
N PHE A 69 -13.85 0.74 -6.15
CA PHE A 69 -12.59 0.25 -6.71
C PHE A 69 -12.65 -1.24 -7.02
N ASP A 70 -11.98 -1.61 -8.11
CA ASP A 70 -11.88 -3.00 -8.55
C ASP A 70 -10.72 -3.73 -7.88
N GLY A 71 -9.79 -3.01 -7.31
CA GLY A 71 -8.67 -3.56 -6.57
C GLY A 71 -8.02 -2.54 -5.66
N ILE A 72 -7.33 -3.05 -4.63
CA ILE A 72 -6.56 -2.24 -3.68
C ILE A 72 -5.11 -2.69 -3.72
N ILE A 73 -4.20 -1.73 -3.80
CA ILE A 73 -2.77 -1.95 -3.54
C ILE A 73 -2.49 -1.20 -2.24
N ILE A 74 -2.14 -1.93 -1.19
CA ILE A 74 -1.97 -1.35 0.13
C ILE A 74 -0.53 -1.48 0.64
N ASN A 75 0.03 -0.36 1.05
CA ASN A 75 1.23 -0.31 1.87
C ASN A 75 0.82 0.27 3.22
N ALA A 76 0.43 -0.59 4.14
CA ALA A 76 -0.06 -0.15 5.44
C ALA A 76 1.05 0.36 6.37
N ALA A 77 2.31 0.27 5.93
CA ALA A 77 3.48 0.73 6.68
C ALA A 77 3.47 0.12 8.09
N ALA A 78 3.67 0.92 9.14
CA ALA A 78 3.72 0.39 10.50
C ALA A 78 2.43 -0.30 10.94
N PHE A 79 1.29 0.10 10.41
CA PHE A 79 0.01 -0.54 10.75
C PHE A 79 -0.07 -1.99 10.29
N THR A 80 0.77 -2.41 9.36
CA THR A 80 0.90 -3.82 8.95
C THR A 80 1.16 -4.73 10.14
N HIS A 81 1.87 -4.23 11.13
CA HIS A 81 2.36 -5.02 12.27
C HIS A 81 1.50 -4.85 13.52
N THR A 82 0.53 -3.93 13.52
CA THR A 82 -0.20 -3.53 14.73
C THR A 82 -1.71 -3.49 14.56
N SER A 83 -2.23 -3.32 13.34
CA SER A 83 -3.66 -3.00 13.17
C SER A 83 -4.50 -4.21 12.83
N VAL A 84 -5.19 -4.73 13.84
CA VAL A 84 -6.26 -5.71 13.63
C VAL A 84 -7.44 -5.05 12.92
N ALA A 85 -7.67 -3.75 13.18
CA ALA A 85 -8.79 -3.03 12.55
C ALA A 85 -8.64 -2.96 11.04
N ILE A 86 -7.43 -2.70 10.54
CA ILE A 86 -7.17 -2.69 9.08
C ILE A 86 -7.29 -4.10 8.52
N ARG A 87 -6.78 -5.10 9.23
CA ARG A 87 -6.93 -6.51 8.84
C ARG A 87 -8.41 -6.86 8.64
N ASP A 88 -9.26 -6.51 9.59
CA ASP A 88 -10.68 -6.83 9.52
C ASP A 88 -11.37 -6.11 8.38
N ALA A 89 -11.01 -4.85 8.13
CA ALA A 89 -11.54 -4.09 6.99
C ALA A 89 -11.16 -4.76 5.66
N LEU A 90 -9.92 -5.23 5.54
CA LEU A 90 -9.46 -5.92 4.33
C LEU A 90 -10.20 -7.24 4.13
N GLU A 91 -10.56 -7.95 5.19
CA GLU A 91 -11.36 -9.17 5.06
C GLU A 91 -12.75 -8.89 4.49
N ILE A 92 -13.31 -7.74 4.82
CA ILE A 92 -14.63 -7.34 4.33
C ILE A 92 -14.58 -6.96 2.85
N TYR A 93 -13.45 -6.39 2.39
CA TYR A 93 -13.28 -6.05 0.98
C TYR A 93 -13.12 -7.33 0.16
N LYS A 94 -14.02 -7.57 -0.80
CA LYS A 94 -14.12 -8.86 -1.49
C LYS A 94 -13.36 -8.96 -2.79
N LYS A 95 -12.81 -7.86 -3.30
CA LYS A 95 -12.10 -7.85 -4.58
C LYS A 95 -10.59 -8.05 -4.36
N LYS A 96 -9.80 -7.92 -5.42
CA LYS A 96 -8.34 -8.15 -5.35
C LYS A 96 -7.66 -7.11 -4.47
N LYS A 97 -6.75 -7.56 -3.64
CA LYS A 97 -5.99 -6.71 -2.73
C LYS A 97 -4.56 -7.24 -2.64
N ILE A 98 -3.61 -6.36 -2.89
CA ILE A 98 -2.18 -6.69 -2.92
C ILE A 98 -1.48 -5.88 -1.84
N GLU A 99 -0.73 -6.57 -0.98
CA GLU A 99 0.11 -5.93 0.02
C GLU A 99 1.46 -5.61 -0.61
N VAL A 100 1.97 -4.39 -0.42
CA VAL A 100 3.29 -4.02 -0.91
C VAL A 100 4.11 -3.34 0.18
N HIS A 101 5.42 -3.58 0.15
CA HIS A 101 6.39 -2.93 1.01
C HIS A 101 7.62 -2.59 0.19
N ILE A 102 8.08 -1.34 0.26
CA ILE A 102 9.28 -0.89 -0.44
C ILE A 102 10.51 -1.59 0.14
N SER A 103 10.61 -1.62 1.48
CA SER A 103 11.70 -2.30 2.16
C SER A 103 11.42 -3.79 2.30
N ASN A 104 12.47 -4.57 2.51
CA ASN A 104 12.31 -5.97 2.87
C ASN A 104 12.09 -6.05 4.39
N ILE A 105 10.83 -6.18 4.79
CA ILE A 105 10.44 -6.20 6.21
C ILE A 105 11.06 -7.37 6.98
N TYR A 106 11.44 -8.44 6.29
CA TYR A 106 12.05 -9.62 6.89
C TYR A 106 13.52 -9.45 7.24
N LYS A 107 14.14 -8.36 6.76
CA LYS A 107 15.53 -7.99 7.08
C LYS A 107 15.62 -6.87 8.12
N ARG A 108 14.49 -6.45 8.67
CA ARG A 108 14.41 -5.37 9.64
C ARG A 108 14.17 -5.93 11.04
N GLU A 109 13.70 -5.08 11.97
CA GLU A 109 13.45 -5.49 13.36
C GLU A 109 12.45 -6.65 13.42
N GLU A 110 12.55 -7.46 14.46
CA GLU A 110 11.75 -8.68 14.63
C GLU A 110 10.25 -8.41 14.54
N PHE A 111 9.79 -7.29 15.12
CA PHE A 111 8.36 -6.94 15.11
C PHE A 111 7.84 -6.61 13.69
N ARG A 112 8.72 -6.34 12.72
CA ARG A 112 8.32 -6.07 11.33
C ARG A 112 8.20 -7.34 10.49
N LYS A 113 8.66 -8.48 11.00
CA LYS A 113 8.59 -9.74 10.27
C LYS A 113 7.19 -10.33 10.27
N LYS A 114 6.34 -9.92 11.20
CA LYS A 114 4.97 -10.41 11.31
C LYS A 114 4.02 -9.38 10.69
N SER A 115 3.30 -9.80 9.65
CA SER A 115 2.24 -9.01 9.05
C SER A 115 0.89 -9.51 9.53
N LEU A 116 0.05 -8.60 9.99
CA LEU A 116 -1.32 -8.93 10.39
C LEU A 116 -2.27 -8.95 9.20
N ILE A 117 -1.79 -8.60 8.00
CA ILE A 117 -2.65 -8.51 6.82
C ILE A 117 -2.27 -9.50 5.71
N SER A 118 -1.08 -10.08 5.74
CA SER A 118 -0.60 -10.93 4.63
C SER A 118 -1.48 -12.16 4.36
N ASP A 119 -2.15 -12.67 5.37
CA ASP A 119 -3.01 -13.84 5.20
C ASP A 119 -4.44 -13.49 4.78
N VAL A 120 -4.79 -12.20 4.71
CA VAL A 120 -6.12 -11.76 4.26
C VAL A 120 -6.10 -11.03 2.92
N VAL A 121 -4.91 -10.83 2.32
CA VAL A 121 -4.77 -10.23 1.00
C VAL A 121 -4.59 -11.30 -0.07
N THR A 122 -4.73 -10.90 -1.35
CA THR A 122 -4.57 -11.82 -2.48
C THR A 122 -3.13 -12.27 -2.63
N GLY A 123 -2.18 -11.36 -2.40
CA GLY A 123 -0.74 -11.64 -2.48
C GLY A 123 0.07 -10.45 -2.02
N GLY A 124 1.40 -10.58 -2.04
CA GLY A 124 2.27 -9.52 -1.56
C GLY A 124 3.57 -9.38 -2.35
N ILE A 125 4.17 -8.19 -2.30
CA ILE A 125 5.45 -7.86 -2.91
C ILE A 125 6.28 -7.12 -1.86
N PHE A 126 7.48 -7.61 -1.59
CA PHE A 126 8.31 -7.11 -0.49
C PHE A 126 9.75 -6.87 -0.96
N GLY A 127 10.34 -5.74 -0.58
CA GLY A 127 11.77 -5.57 -0.64
C GLY A 127 12.38 -5.28 -2.01
N LEU A 128 11.59 -4.97 -2.99
CA LEU A 128 12.06 -4.71 -4.34
C LEU A 128 12.24 -3.22 -4.63
N GLY A 129 12.20 -2.37 -3.60
CA GLY A 129 12.29 -0.94 -3.75
C GLY A 129 11.19 -0.45 -4.69
N LEU A 130 11.50 0.51 -5.53
CA LEU A 130 10.54 1.06 -6.47
C LEU A 130 10.23 0.13 -7.65
N SER A 131 10.98 -0.95 -7.82
CA SER A 131 10.71 -1.93 -8.89
C SER A 131 9.33 -2.56 -8.75
N LEU A 132 8.73 -2.53 -7.56
CA LEU A 132 7.38 -3.03 -7.34
C LEU A 132 6.34 -2.35 -8.24
N ILE A 133 6.61 -1.13 -8.69
CA ILE A 133 5.70 -0.38 -9.58
C ILE A 133 5.56 -1.10 -10.93
N HIS A 134 6.60 -1.78 -11.37
CA HIS A 134 6.63 -2.44 -12.68
C HIS A 134 6.04 -3.86 -12.65
N ILE A 135 5.80 -4.36 -11.49
CA ILE A 135 5.22 -5.70 -11.30
C ILE A 135 3.71 -5.60 -11.20
#